data_d5cfb5f18909fd3fbb3789504c2f7437
#
_entry.id   d5cfb5f18909fd3fbb3789504c2f7437
#
_cell.length_a   1.000
_cell.length_b   1.000
_cell.length_c   1.000
_cell.angle_alpha   90.00
_cell.angle_beta   90.00
_cell.angle_gamma   90.00
#
_symmetry.space_group_name_H-M   'P 1'
#
loop_
_entity.id
_entity.type
_entity.pdbx_description
1 polymer ?
#
loop_
_entity_poly.entity_id
_entity_poly.type
_entity_poly.pdbx_seq_one_letter_code
_entity_poly.pdbx_strand_id
1 'polypeptide(L)'
;MNKISLFIITFFIGCLTIACDDDNFDMSPSQALTFSNDTIRFDTLFSTVPSSTRSFWAFNKTGSGIRCTSVRQERGNQSGFRVNVDGAFLGQASGYAVSDIELRKKDSIRIFVEATFPNNYKGKPSEIEDNLVFTLENGKQQKVNLNAFAWDCNIVRNLHIDKDTTLAAGTKPLVVYGPIEVAKGATLTLAPGLTLYFHGNAGIDVHGRLVSNGTADAKVVLRGDRLDRMFDYLPYDRVSGQWNGLHFYEESYDNTLRNTDIHSTYDGIVVDSSALDRTTLTLENSIVHNCQGYGLKTTNAVVNITNCQLTNTLHDCLFVDGGNVSINATTMAQFYPFDSQRGAALRFSSVNNPLQSLVCRNSIVTGYADDLLFSESEKDSDHANEFQFYSCLLRTPKVETEDSIRFKDVVYEDVRDTTSYGLKNFVLIDGNHQQYDFHLKEKAAAIGIADKTSMPSTDLTGQQRDDTPDAGAYEFVATENKEEEK
;
A
#
# COMPACT_ATOMS: atom_id res chain seq x y z
N MET A 1 -35.19 -25.41 -62.24
CA MET A 1 -34.64 -25.45 -60.85
C MET A 1 -34.34 -26.91 -60.52
N ASN A 2 -33.08 -27.25 -60.33
CA ASN A 2 -32.69 -28.65 -60.06
C ASN A 2 -33.25 -29.10 -58.71
N LYS A 3 -33.77 -30.35 -58.65
CA LYS A 3 -34.32 -30.93 -57.41
C LYS A 3 -33.39 -30.79 -56.19
N ILE A 4 -32.06 -30.70 -56.41
CA ILE A 4 -31.03 -30.48 -55.41
C ILE A 4 -31.07 -29.00 -54.85
N SER A 5 -31.33 -28.03 -55.74
CA SER A 5 -31.46 -26.59 -55.32
C SER A 5 -32.72 -26.38 -54.45
N LEU A 6 -33.78 -27.07 -54.75
CA LEU A 6 -35.02 -27.01 -53.97
C LEU A 6 -34.85 -27.68 -52.61
N PHE A 7 -34.09 -28.78 -52.52
CA PHE A 7 -33.80 -29.47 -51.26
C PHE A 7 -32.91 -28.66 -50.35
N ILE A 8 -31.89 -27.96 -50.92
CA ILE A 8 -30.98 -27.06 -50.14
C ILE A 8 -31.76 -25.84 -49.62
N ILE A 9 -32.64 -25.25 -50.42
CA ILE A 9 -33.47 -24.11 -49.99
C ILE A 9 -34.46 -24.54 -48.89
N THR A 10 -35.08 -25.70 -49.01
CA THR A 10 -36.01 -26.23 -47.99
C THR A 10 -35.29 -26.61 -46.71
N PHE A 11 -34.04 -27.10 -46.77
CA PHE A 11 -33.20 -27.38 -45.61
C PHE A 11 -32.75 -26.08 -44.90
N PHE A 12 -32.38 -25.07 -45.68
CA PHE A 12 -32.00 -23.73 -45.11
C PHE A 12 -33.22 -23.02 -44.48
N ILE A 13 -34.39 -23.11 -45.03
CA ILE A 13 -35.64 -22.57 -44.46
C ILE A 13 -36.02 -23.33 -43.18
N GLY A 14 -35.83 -24.65 -43.16
CA GLY A 14 -36.05 -25.49 -41.96
C GLY A 14 -35.09 -25.19 -40.82
N CYS A 15 -33.85 -24.79 -41.10
CA CYS A 15 -32.87 -24.37 -40.06
C CYS A 15 -33.14 -22.97 -39.48
N LEU A 16 -33.87 -22.10 -40.20
CA LEU A 16 -34.20 -20.76 -39.71
C LEU A 16 -35.41 -20.74 -38.74
N THR A 17 -36.16 -21.83 -38.60
CA THR A 17 -37.31 -21.89 -37.71
C THR A 17 -37.01 -22.49 -36.33
N ILE A 18 -35.78 -22.91 -36.05
CA ILE A 18 -35.39 -23.52 -34.76
C ILE A 18 -34.80 -22.46 -33.79
N ALA A 19 -34.79 -21.18 -34.16
CA ALA A 19 -34.09 -20.11 -33.39
C ALA A 19 -35.01 -19.24 -32.50
N CYS A 20 -36.26 -19.61 -32.28
CA CYS A 20 -37.11 -19.03 -31.25
C CYS A 20 -37.37 -20.10 -30.18
N ASP A 21 -36.48 -20.22 -29.22
CA ASP A 21 -36.81 -20.79 -27.94
C ASP A 21 -37.65 -19.72 -27.22
N ASP A 22 -38.98 -19.93 -27.16
CA ASP A 22 -39.87 -19.03 -26.43
C ASP A 22 -39.43 -19.01 -24.98
N ASP A 23 -38.91 -17.88 -24.52
CA ASP A 23 -38.56 -17.68 -23.13
C ASP A 23 -39.85 -17.77 -22.29
N ASN A 24 -40.14 -18.96 -21.84
CA ASN A 24 -41.25 -19.17 -20.93
C ASN A 24 -40.85 -18.73 -19.52
N PHE A 25 -41.48 -17.66 -19.04
CA PHE A 25 -41.36 -17.20 -17.66
C PHE A 25 -42.26 -18.01 -16.75
N ASP A 26 -41.69 -18.64 -15.74
CA ASP A 26 -42.39 -19.55 -14.82
C ASP A 26 -42.64 -18.86 -13.46
N MET A 27 -43.89 -18.84 -13.05
CA MET A 27 -44.35 -18.29 -11.75
C MET A 27 -44.37 -19.32 -10.63
N SER A 28 -43.77 -20.50 -10.82
CA SER A 28 -43.74 -21.55 -9.81
C SER A 28 -43.10 -21.02 -8.48
N PRO A 29 -43.65 -21.35 -7.30
CA PRO A 29 -43.08 -20.98 -6.01
C PRO A 29 -41.64 -21.51 -5.78
N SER A 30 -41.22 -22.50 -6.53
CA SER A 30 -39.85 -23.05 -6.49
C SER A 30 -38.81 -22.15 -7.15
N GLN A 31 -39.24 -21.24 -8.04
CA GLN A 31 -38.34 -20.32 -8.74
C GLN A 31 -37.64 -19.38 -7.76
N ALA A 32 -36.34 -19.25 -7.92
CA ALA A 32 -35.51 -18.38 -7.12
C ALA A 32 -34.22 -18.00 -7.87
N LEU A 33 -33.72 -16.79 -7.62
CA LEU A 33 -32.39 -16.37 -8.04
C LEU A 33 -31.34 -17.00 -7.14
N THR A 34 -30.14 -17.16 -7.68
CA THR A 34 -28.94 -17.50 -6.91
C THR A 34 -28.00 -16.30 -6.99
N PHE A 35 -27.49 -15.83 -5.87
CA PHE A 35 -26.53 -14.72 -5.84
C PHE A 35 -25.11 -15.22 -5.68
N SER A 36 -24.13 -14.52 -6.28
CA SER A 36 -22.70 -14.81 -6.03
C SER A 36 -22.27 -14.46 -4.61
N ASN A 37 -22.95 -13.52 -3.98
CA ASN A 37 -22.71 -13.04 -2.64
C ASN A 37 -24.05 -12.75 -1.95
N ASP A 38 -24.16 -13.09 -0.68
CA ASP A 38 -25.32 -12.75 0.16
C ASP A 38 -25.18 -11.36 0.81
N THR A 39 -23.94 -10.89 0.92
CA THR A 39 -23.58 -9.59 1.53
C THR A 39 -22.50 -8.91 0.70
N ILE A 40 -22.70 -7.63 0.41
CA ILE A 40 -21.69 -6.75 -0.20
C ILE A 40 -21.12 -5.86 0.89
N ARG A 41 -19.85 -6.07 1.21
CA ARG A 41 -19.14 -5.37 2.30
C ARG A 41 -18.18 -4.33 1.73
N PHE A 42 -18.21 -3.13 2.29
CA PHE A 42 -17.31 -2.02 1.93
C PHE A 42 -16.24 -1.74 2.98
N ASP A 43 -16.20 -2.50 4.07
CA ASP A 43 -15.37 -2.20 5.24
C ASP A 43 -15.61 -0.78 5.78
N THR A 44 -14.57 -0.06 6.19
CA THR A 44 -14.69 1.33 6.67
C THR A 44 -14.46 2.31 5.52
N LEU A 45 -15.31 3.31 5.40
CA LEU A 45 -15.23 4.40 4.43
C LEU A 45 -15.31 5.74 5.17
N PHE A 46 -14.57 6.74 4.71
CA PHE A 46 -14.75 8.10 5.21
C PHE A 46 -16.07 8.68 4.72
N SER A 47 -16.81 9.32 5.65
CA SER A 47 -18.03 10.04 5.29
C SER A 47 -17.73 11.11 4.24
N THR A 48 -18.65 11.30 3.29
CA THR A 48 -18.55 12.21 2.13
C THR A 48 -17.48 11.85 1.08
N VAL A 49 -16.75 10.75 1.28
CA VAL A 49 -15.80 10.22 0.31
C VAL A 49 -16.44 9.05 -0.44
N PRO A 50 -16.48 9.07 -1.79
CA PRO A 50 -17.02 7.95 -2.57
C PRO A 50 -16.19 6.68 -2.42
N SER A 51 -16.85 5.53 -2.35
CA SER A 51 -16.19 4.23 -2.40
C SER A 51 -15.73 3.85 -3.81
N SER A 52 -14.93 2.78 -3.91
CA SER A 52 -14.84 2.02 -5.15
C SER A 52 -16.16 1.31 -5.46
N THR A 53 -16.35 0.96 -6.73
CA THR A 53 -17.48 0.13 -7.17
C THR A 53 -17.24 -1.32 -6.80
N ARG A 54 -18.19 -1.93 -6.08
CA ARG A 54 -18.30 -3.37 -5.86
C ARG A 54 -19.33 -3.94 -6.81
N SER A 55 -19.24 -5.22 -7.13
CA SER A 55 -20.25 -5.88 -7.98
C SER A 55 -20.50 -7.32 -7.55
N PHE A 56 -21.71 -7.79 -7.85
CA PHE A 56 -22.09 -9.18 -7.68
C PHE A 56 -23.03 -9.62 -8.80
N TRP A 57 -23.26 -10.93 -8.91
CA TRP A 57 -24.11 -11.52 -9.92
C TRP A 57 -25.38 -12.09 -9.32
N ALA A 58 -26.50 -11.89 -10.01
CA ALA A 58 -27.73 -12.64 -9.80
C ALA A 58 -27.93 -13.60 -10.98
N PHE A 59 -28.01 -14.88 -10.68
CA PHE A 59 -28.12 -15.95 -11.65
C PHE A 59 -29.53 -16.55 -11.65
N ASN A 60 -30.07 -16.80 -12.82
CA ASN A 60 -31.17 -17.74 -13.02
C ASN A 60 -30.59 -19.11 -13.37
N LYS A 61 -30.51 -20.02 -12.40
CA LYS A 61 -30.03 -21.38 -12.59
C LYS A 61 -31.15 -22.38 -12.93
N THR A 62 -32.37 -21.88 -13.15
CA THR A 62 -33.55 -22.71 -13.41
C THR A 62 -33.70 -23.07 -14.90
N GLY A 63 -34.69 -23.88 -15.20
CA GLY A 63 -34.99 -24.32 -16.58
C GLY A 63 -35.86 -23.35 -17.39
N SER A 64 -36.38 -22.28 -16.78
CA SER A 64 -37.29 -21.29 -17.37
C SER A 64 -36.86 -19.87 -17.02
N GLY A 65 -37.41 -18.86 -17.68
CA GLY A 65 -37.16 -17.46 -17.36
C GLY A 65 -37.70 -17.06 -15.97
N ILE A 66 -37.03 -16.13 -15.30
CA ILE A 66 -37.45 -15.49 -14.05
C ILE A 66 -37.63 -13.99 -14.32
N ARG A 67 -38.80 -13.44 -13.94
CA ARG A 67 -39.03 -12.00 -13.96
C ARG A 67 -39.02 -11.45 -12.54
N CYS A 68 -38.22 -10.40 -12.32
CA CYS A 68 -38.29 -9.59 -11.12
C CYS A 68 -39.24 -8.41 -11.37
N THR A 69 -40.38 -8.41 -10.72
CA THR A 69 -41.35 -7.30 -10.81
C THR A 69 -40.79 -6.03 -10.20
N SER A 70 -39.85 -6.15 -9.24
CA SER A 70 -39.15 -5.00 -8.63
C SER A 70 -37.80 -5.42 -8.06
N VAL A 71 -36.78 -4.61 -8.31
CA VAL A 71 -35.53 -4.62 -7.54
C VAL A 71 -35.35 -3.24 -6.92
N ARG A 72 -35.27 -3.17 -5.58
CA ARG A 72 -35.25 -1.88 -4.87
C ARG A 72 -34.31 -1.87 -3.68
N GLN A 73 -33.80 -0.70 -3.35
CA GLN A 73 -33.16 -0.45 -2.05
C GLN A 73 -34.23 -0.40 -0.95
N GLU A 74 -34.07 -1.16 0.13
CA GLU A 74 -35.06 -1.26 1.19
C GLU A 74 -35.26 0.08 1.90
N ARG A 75 -34.16 0.82 2.15
CA ARG A 75 -34.17 2.13 2.81
C ARG A 75 -34.13 3.33 1.84
N GLY A 76 -34.14 3.07 0.53
CA GLY A 76 -34.07 4.13 -0.49
C GLY A 76 -32.81 4.97 -0.37
N ASN A 77 -32.95 6.30 -0.20
CA ASN A 77 -31.81 7.24 -0.09
C ASN A 77 -31.22 7.37 1.32
N GLN A 78 -31.74 6.63 2.31
CA GLN A 78 -31.37 6.85 3.71
C GLN A 78 -30.03 6.20 4.09
N SER A 79 -29.59 5.21 3.32
CA SER A 79 -28.38 4.44 3.61
C SER A 79 -27.12 4.99 2.97
N GLY A 80 -27.22 5.76 1.88
CA GLY A 80 -26.08 6.31 1.12
C GLY A 80 -25.46 5.34 0.12
N PHE A 81 -26.01 4.12 -0.03
CA PHE A 81 -25.64 3.22 -1.11
C PHE A 81 -26.25 3.68 -2.44
N ARG A 82 -25.50 3.47 -3.52
CA ARG A 82 -25.90 3.73 -4.91
C ARG A 82 -25.80 2.45 -5.70
N VAL A 83 -26.89 2.04 -6.32
CA VAL A 83 -26.99 0.73 -6.97
C VAL A 83 -27.36 0.89 -8.43
N ASN A 84 -26.70 0.12 -9.30
CA ASN A 84 -27.05 -0.06 -10.68
C ASN A 84 -27.37 -1.54 -10.92
N VAL A 85 -28.55 -1.83 -11.41
CA VAL A 85 -29.02 -3.18 -11.73
C VAL A 85 -29.15 -3.30 -13.23
N ASP A 86 -28.31 -4.10 -13.85
CA ASP A 86 -28.34 -4.37 -15.30
C ASP A 86 -28.43 -3.10 -16.17
N GLY A 87 -27.59 -2.09 -15.83
CA GLY A 87 -27.57 -0.80 -16.52
C GLY A 87 -28.56 0.25 -16.00
N ALA A 88 -29.56 -0.13 -15.20
CA ALA A 88 -30.52 0.79 -14.62
C ALA A 88 -30.07 1.30 -13.24
N PHE A 89 -29.89 2.62 -13.11
CA PHE A 89 -29.51 3.24 -11.86
C PHE A 89 -30.73 3.42 -10.93
N LEU A 90 -30.63 2.93 -9.70
CA LEU A 90 -31.67 3.10 -8.68
C LEU A 90 -31.53 4.49 -8.01
N GLY A 91 -32.07 5.50 -8.65
CA GLY A 91 -31.98 6.90 -8.18
C GLY A 91 -33.32 7.47 -7.77
N GLN A 92 -33.30 8.77 -7.37
CA GLN A 92 -34.52 9.47 -6.96
C GLN A 92 -35.59 9.47 -8.05
N ALA A 93 -35.22 9.64 -9.32
CA ALA A 93 -36.15 9.66 -10.45
C ALA A 93 -36.92 8.34 -10.64
N SER A 94 -36.31 7.20 -10.25
CA SER A 94 -36.91 5.87 -10.30
C SER A 94 -37.49 5.42 -8.95
N GLY A 95 -37.53 6.29 -7.93
CA GLY A 95 -37.99 5.92 -6.60
C GLY A 95 -37.08 4.87 -5.91
N TYR A 96 -35.79 4.85 -6.29
CA TYR A 96 -34.80 3.85 -5.81
C TYR A 96 -35.16 2.41 -6.10
N ALA A 97 -35.87 2.20 -7.21
CA ALA A 97 -36.30 0.91 -7.70
C ALA A 97 -36.19 0.80 -9.23
N VAL A 98 -36.13 -0.41 -9.73
CA VAL A 98 -36.32 -0.76 -11.12
C VAL A 98 -37.31 -1.93 -11.20
N SER A 99 -38.16 -1.95 -12.24
CA SER A 99 -39.15 -3.02 -12.47
C SER A 99 -38.84 -3.78 -13.75
N ASP A 100 -39.53 -4.93 -13.88
CA ASP A 100 -39.55 -5.75 -15.07
C ASP A 100 -38.14 -6.20 -15.55
N ILE A 101 -37.29 -6.59 -14.59
CA ILE A 101 -36.02 -7.21 -14.91
C ILE A 101 -36.20 -8.67 -15.24
N GLU A 102 -35.89 -9.03 -16.47
CA GLU A 102 -36.02 -10.38 -16.99
C GLU A 102 -34.68 -11.12 -17.05
N LEU A 103 -34.61 -12.28 -16.44
CA LEU A 103 -33.46 -13.20 -16.54
C LEU A 103 -33.94 -14.45 -17.29
N ARG A 104 -33.48 -14.66 -18.51
CA ARG A 104 -33.76 -15.85 -19.30
C ARG A 104 -33.22 -17.09 -18.59
N LYS A 105 -33.61 -18.29 -19.06
CA LYS A 105 -33.07 -19.53 -18.48
C LYS A 105 -31.54 -19.57 -18.57
N LYS A 106 -30.87 -19.89 -17.47
CA LYS A 106 -29.40 -19.96 -17.34
C LYS A 106 -28.68 -18.63 -17.60
N ASP A 107 -29.38 -17.52 -17.53
CA ASP A 107 -28.86 -16.19 -17.70
C ASP A 107 -28.46 -15.56 -16.33
N SER A 108 -27.77 -14.43 -16.39
CA SER A 108 -27.34 -13.68 -15.21
C SER A 108 -27.28 -12.18 -15.49
N ILE A 109 -27.54 -11.40 -14.48
CA ILE A 109 -27.34 -9.95 -14.50
C ILE A 109 -26.25 -9.56 -13.51
N ARG A 110 -25.53 -8.48 -13.82
CA ARG A 110 -24.51 -7.91 -12.93
C ARG A 110 -25.04 -6.68 -12.22
N ILE A 111 -24.87 -6.66 -10.92
CA ILE A 111 -25.27 -5.55 -10.09
C ILE A 111 -24.00 -4.83 -9.61
N PHE A 112 -24.00 -3.50 -9.74
CA PHE A 112 -22.92 -2.63 -9.27
C PHE A 112 -23.42 -1.81 -8.08
N VAL A 113 -22.58 -1.72 -7.05
CA VAL A 113 -22.87 -0.99 -5.83
C VAL A 113 -21.72 -0.07 -5.50
N GLU A 114 -22.03 1.17 -5.20
CA GLU A 114 -21.13 2.18 -4.66
C GLU A 114 -21.73 2.75 -3.37
N ALA A 115 -20.92 3.41 -2.57
CA ALA A 115 -21.39 4.06 -1.36
C ALA A 115 -20.77 5.46 -1.20
N THR A 116 -21.58 6.41 -0.71
CA THR A 116 -21.12 7.72 -0.24
C THR A 116 -22.02 8.09 0.94
N PHE A 117 -21.45 8.02 2.14
CA PHE A 117 -22.23 8.24 3.36
C PHE A 117 -22.22 9.70 3.77
N PRO A 118 -23.34 10.25 4.25
CA PRO A 118 -23.34 11.56 4.89
C PRO A 118 -22.59 11.50 6.23
N ASN A 119 -22.23 12.67 6.77
CA ASN A 119 -21.69 12.74 8.12
C ASN A 119 -22.72 12.18 9.13
N ASN A 120 -22.25 11.37 10.07
CA ASN A 120 -23.06 10.74 11.09
C ASN A 120 -22.86 11.38 12.49
N TYR A 121 -21.90 12.33 12.61
CA TYR A 121 -21.55 13.07 13.83
C TYR A 121 -21.08 12.18 14.99
N LYS A 122 -20.59 10.97 14.67
CA LYS A 122 -19.98 10.06 15.64
C LYS A 122 -18.45 10.12 15.51
N GLY A 123 -17.74 10.14 16.61
CA GLY A 123 -16.26 10.22 16.63
C GLY A 123 -15.56 8.90 16.29
N LYS A 124 -16.30 7.87 15.88
CA LYS A 124 -15.81 6.53 15.55
C LYS A 124 -16.58 5.94 14.37
N PRO A 125 -16.03 4.94 13.67
CA PRO A 125 -16.76 4.22 12.63
C PRO A 125 -18.10 3.70 13.13
N SER A 126 -19.14 3.87 12.31
CA SER A 126 -20.51 3.45 12.61
C SER A 126 -21.04 2.60 11.48
N GLU A 127 -21.59 1.46 11.84
CA GLU A 127 -22.19 0.54 10.89
C GLU A 127 -23.39 1.13 10.17
N ILE A 128 -23.46 0.93 8.87
CA ILE A 128 -24.56 1.28 7.98
C ILE A 128 -24.94 0.05 7.19
N GLU A 129 -26.21 -0.33 7.28
CA GLU A 129 -26.77 -1.46 6.56
C GLU A 129 -27.98 -1.05 5.73
N ASP A 130 -28.14 -1.72 4.60
CA ASP A 130 -29.32 -1.70 3.75
C ASP A 130 -29.48 -3.06 3.09
N ASN A 131 -30.62 -3.30 2.43
CA ASN A 131 -30.82 -4.46 1.61
C ASN A 131 -31.22 -4.07 0.19
N LEU A 132 -30.68 -4.78 -0.79
CA LEU A 132 -31.24 -4.81 -2.13
C LEU A 132 -32.26 -5.93 -2.20
N VAL A 133 -33.53 -5.57 -2.37
CA VAL A 133 -34.68 -6.51 -2.34
C VAL A 133 -35.12 -6.82 -3.75
N PHE A 134 -35.06 -8.08 -4.13
CA PHE A 134 -35.56 -8.64 -5.39
C PHE A 134 -36.94 -9.23 -5.14
N THR A 135 -37.98 -8.69 -5.78
CA THR A 135 -39.33 -9.23 -5.72
C THR A 135 -39.61 -9.94 -7.05
N LEU A 136 -39.81 -11.25 -7.00
CA LEU A 136 -40.09 -12.07 -8.18
C LEU A 136 -41.58 -12.04 -8.51
N GLU A 137 -41.94 -12.35 -9.75
CA GLU A 137 -43.32 -12.39 -10.23
C GLU A 137 -44.19 -13.43 -9.47
N ASN A 138 -43.57 -14.49 -8.94
CA ASN A 138 -44.25 -15.46 -8.05
C ASN A 138 -44.48 -14.94 -6.62
N GLY A 139 -44.17 -13.67 -6.32
CA GLY A 139 -44.32 -13.03 -5.01
C GLY A 139 -43.17 -13.28 -4.02
N LYS A 140 -42.20 -14.12 -4.39
CA LYS A 140 -41.04 -14.39 -3.51
C LYS A 140 -40.13 -13.17 -3.42
N GLN A 141 -39.70 -12.85 -2.22
CA GLN A 141 -38.69 -11.81 -1.99
C GLN A 141 -37.36 -12.43 -1.58
N GLN A 142 -36.28 -11.96 -2.19
CA GLN A 142 -34.91 -12.33 -1.86
C GLN A 142 -34.12 -11.06 -1.61
N LYS A 143 -33.15 -11.11 -0.68
CA LYS A 143 -32.37 -9.95 -0.28
C LYS A 143 -30.88 -10.22 -0.41
N VAL A 144 -30.14 -9.22 -0.83
CA VAL A 144 -28.69 -9.14 -0.70
C VAL A 144 -28.37 -7.98 0.26
N ASN A 145 -27.65 -8.26 1.34
CA ASN A 145 -27.28 -7.26 2.32
C ASN A 145 -26.18 -6.34 1.80
N LEU A 146 -26.27 -5.05 2.07
CA LEU A 146 -25.27 -4.02 1.81
C LEU A 146 -24.77 -3.51 3.15
N ASN A 147 -23.47 -3.67 3.43
CA ASN A 147 -22.89 -3.36 4.73
C ASN A 147 -21.62 -2.53 4.58
N ALA A 148 -21.45 -1.53 5.42
CA ALA A 148 -20.27 -0.69 5.54
C ALA A 148 -20.15 -0.05 6.91
N PHE A 149 -18.97 0.49 7.22
CA PHE A 149 -18.76 1.38 8.35
C PHE A 149 -18.43 2.78 7.83
N ALA A 150 -19.21 3.79 8.22
CA ALA A 150 -18.94 5.19 7.91
C ALA A 150 -18.19 5.86 9.06
N TRP A 151 -17.09 6.54 8.74
CA TRP A 151 -16.27 7.27 9.71
C TRP A 151 -16.14 8.73 9.29
N ASP A 152 -16.66 9.63 10.12
CA ASP A 152 -16.55 11.06 9.87
C ASP A 152 -15.11 11.51 9.91
N CYS A 153 -14.70 12.32 8.94
CA CYS A 153 -13.38 12.89 8.84
C CYS A 153 -13.40 14.41 8.64
N ASN A 154 -12.27 15.05 8.88
CA ASN A 154 -12.01 16.42 8.49
C ASN A 154 -11.23 16.39 7.16
N ILE A 155 -11.73 17.07 6.14
CA ILE A 155 -11.05 17.15 4.83
C ILE A 155 -10.39 18.51 4.73
N VAL A 156 -9.08 18.50 4.45
CA VAL A 156 -8.31 19.69 4.08
C VAL A 156 -7.93 19.61 2.60
N ARG A 157 -7.86 20.78 1.95
CA ARG A 157 -7.56 20.86 0.52
C ARG A 157 -6.48 21.91 0.29
N ASN A 158 -5.37 21.49 -0.40
CA ASN A 158 -4.27 22.40 -0.78
C ASN A 158 -3.81 23.24 0.43
N LEU A 159 -3.34 22.57 1.48
CA LEU A 159 -2.96 23.23 2.73
C LEU A 159 -1.61 23.95 2.56
N HIS A 160 -1.61 25.28 2.67
CA HIS A 160 -0.40 26.09 2.64
C HIS A 160 0.01 26.49 4.05
N ILE A 161 1.25 26.15 4.43
CA ILE A 161 1.85 26.40 5.74
C ILE A 161 2.89 27.51 5.58
N ASP A 162 2.52 28.74 5.90
CA ASP A 162 3.34 29.95 5.79
C ASP A 162 3.99 30.40 7.11
N LYS A 163 3.69 29.71 8.20
CA LYS A 163 4.23 29.93 9.55
C LYS A 163 4.27 28.62 10.32
N ASP A 164 5.04 28.61 11.40
CA ASP A 164 5.17 27.42 12.26
C ASP A 164 3.79 26.90 12.68
N THR A 165 3.51 25.67 12.30
CA THR A 165 2.21 25.03 12.47
C THR A 165 2.39 23.62 12.99
N THR A 166 1.54 23.21 13.93
CA THR A 166 1.50 21.84 14.44
C THR A 166 0.19 21.18 14.06
N LEU A 167 0.28 20.01 13.41
CA LEU A 167 -0.85 19.10 13.22
C LEU A 167 -0.79 18.02 14.28
N ALA A 168 -1.93 17.77 14.94
CA ALA A 168 -2.07 16.77 15.98
C ALA A 168 -3.32 15.90 15.74
N ALA A 169 -3.33 14.70 16.33
CA ALA A 169 -4.48 13.83 16.31
C ALA A 169 -5.70 14.53 16.94
N GLY A 170 -6.80 14.55 16.22
CA GLY A 170 -8.09 15.10 16.68
C GLY A 170 -9.08 13.98 16.98
N THR A 171 -10.32 14.37 17.27
CA THR A 171 -11.44 13.42 17.44
C THR A 171 -11.87 12.76 16.14
N LYS A 172 -11.52 13.36 15.01
CA LYS A 172 -11.78 12.85 13.66
C LYS A 172 -10.49 12.73 12.87
N PRO A 173 -10.35 11.72 12.00
CA PRO A 173 -9.24 11.61 11.06
C PRO A 173 -9.09 12.85 10.20
N LEU A 174 -7.86 13.16 9.81
CA LEU A 174 -7.56 14.22 8.86
C LEU A 174 -7.25 13.61 7.48
N VAL A 175 -8.10 13.90 6.51
CA VAL A 175 -7.97 13.47 5.11
C VAL A 175 -7.51 14.65 4.26
N VAL A 176 -6.44 14.44 3.51
CA VAL A 176 -5.73 15.47 2.75
C VAL A 176 -6.01 15.30 1.25
N TYR A 177 -6.56 16.33 0.63
CA TYR A 177 -6.79 16.43 -0.82
C TYR A 177 -5.87 17.49 -1.41
N GLY A 178 -5.02 17.10 -2.36
CA GLY A 178 -3.98 17.96 -2.92
C GLY A 178 -2.80 18.15 -1.97
N PRO A 179 -1.80 18.97 -2.33
CA PRO A 179 -0.57 19.10 -1.57
C PRO A 179 -0.78 19.80 -0.21
N ILE A 180 0.05 19.40 0.76
CA ILE A 180 0.44 20.24 1.89
C ILE A 180 1.76 20.89 1.49
N GLU A 181 1.77 22.19 1.30
CA GLU A 181 2.97 22.97 0.96
C GLU A 181 3.50 23.65 2.20
N VAL A 182 4.74 23.35 2.59
CA VAL A 182 5.44 24.02 3.69
C VAL A 182 6.35 25.09 3.09
N ALA A 183 5.96 26.35 3.24
CA ALA A 183 6.67 27.50 2.65
C ALA A 183 8.06 27.66 3.31
N LYS A 184 8.98 28.23 2.55
CA LYS A 184 10.32 28.59 3.03
C LYS A 184 10.26 29.42 4.31
N GLY A 185 10.98 29.00 5.34
CA GLY A 185 11.03 29.66 6.65
C GLY A 185 9.93 29.23 7.62
N ALA A 186 8.95 28.44 7.18
CA ALA A 186 7.93 27.85 8.04
C ALA A 186 8.32 26.43 8.48
N THR A 187 7.84 26.01 9.65
CA THR A 187 8.00 24.65 10.15
C THR A 187 6.63 23.98 10.28
N LEU A 188 6.45 22.84 9.62
CA LEU A 188 5.33 21.93 9.90
C LEU A 188 5.78 20.88 10.92
N THR A 189 5.08 20.82 12.07
CA THR A 189 5.30 19.78 13.08
C THR A 189 4.13 18.79 13.07
N LEU A 190 4.44 17.50 12.97
CA LEU A 190 3.49 16.39 13.11
C LEU A 190 3.63 15.82 14.53
N ALA A 191 2.59 15.94 15.34
CA ALA A 191 2.59 15.51 16.73
C ALA A 191 2.48 13.97 16.86
N PRO A 192 2.93 13.38 17.99
CA PRO A 192 2.81 11.94 18.22
C PRO A 192 1.40 11.42 18.09
N GLY A 193 1.25 10.23 17.47
CA GLY A 193 -0.03 9.57 17.26
C GLY A 193 -0.90 10.13 16.14
N LEU A 194 -0.41 11.15 15.41
CA LEU A 194 -1.12 11.68 14.24
C LEU A 194 -1.12 10.66 13.10
N THR A 195 -2.30 10.41 12.51
CA THR A 195 -2.43 9.75 11.21
C THR A 195 -2.97 10.75 10.19
N LEU A 196 -2.25 10.93 9.08
CA LEU A 196 -2.71 11.66 7.90
C LEU A 196 -3.08 10.68 6.80
N TYR A 197 -4.26 10.87 6.25
CA TYR A 197 -4.80 10.07 5.15
C TYR A 197 -4.78 10.90 3.87
N PHE A 198 -4.02 10.46 2.88
CA PHE A 198 -3.81 11.21 1.64
C PHE A 198 -4.64 10.63 0.50
N HIS A 199 -5.36 11.49 -0.21
CA HIS A 199 -6.19 11.14 -1.35
C HIS A 199 -5.45 11.38 -2.68
N GLY A 200 -5.38 10.37 -3.53
CA GLY A 200 -4.90 10.50 -4.91
C GLY A 200 -3.55 11.23 -5.03
N ASN A 201 -3.57 12.41 -5.65
CA ASN A 201 -2.36 13.20 -5.92
C ASN A 201 -1.92 14.09 -4.73
N ALA A 202 -2.40 13.84 -3.53
CA ALA A 202 -1.93 14.55 -2.34
C ALA A 202 -0.51 14.13 -1.95
N GLY A 203 0.21 15.00 -1.26
CA GLY A 203 1.56 14.77 -0.76
C GLY A 203 1.98 15.90 0.18
N ILE A 204 3.23 15.91 0.61
CA ILE A 204 3.81 17.01 1.39
C ILE A 204 5.03 17.55 0.63
N ASP A 205 4.93 18.80 0.16
CA ASP A 205 5.98 19.55 -0.51
C ASP A 205 6.65 20.48 0.50
N VAL A 206 7.95 20.27 0.77
CA VAL A 206 8.65 20.95 1.86
C VAL A 206 9.74 21.87 1.31
N HIS A 207 9.44 23.17 1.24
CA HIS A 207 10.40 24.24 0.97
C HIS A 207 10.98 24.82 2.28
N GLY A 208 10.23 24.70 3.37
CA GLY A 208 10.63 25.06 4.73
C GLY A 208 11.21 23.88 5.50
N ARG A 209 10.59 23.54 6.61
CA ARG A 209 11.03 22.45 7.50
C ARG A 209 9.88 21.54 7.89
N LEU A 210 10.11 20.23 7.87
CA LEU A 210 9.19 19.22 8.39
C LEU A 210 9.79 18.52 9.60
N VAL A 211 9.02 18.47 10.70
CA VAL A 211 9.39 17.77 11.93
C VAL A 211 8.29 16.79 12.31
N SER A 212 8.53 15.52 12.15
CA SER A 212 7.63 14.45 12.61
C SER A 212 8.13 13.89 13.94
N ASN A 213 7.35 14.05 15.00
CA ASN A 213 7.74 13.76 16.38
C ASN A 213 6.99 12.55 16.96
N GLY A 214 6.89 11.46 16.21
CA GLY A 214 6.35 10.21 16.74
C GLY A 214 7.17 9.65 17.91
N THR A 215 6.57 8.74 18.65
CA THR A 215 7.24 7.90 19.68
C THR A 215 6.99 6.44 19.40
N ALA A 216 7.71 5.53 20.05
CA ALA A 216 7.51 4.09 19.86
C ALA A 216 6.05 3.67 20.09
N ASP A 217 5.39 4.24 21.11
CA ASP A 217 3.99 3.96 21.47
C ASP A 217 2.96 4.79 20.67
N ALA A 218 3.39 5.90 20.05
CA ALA A 218 2.52 6.83 19.34
C ALA A 218 3.19 7.33 18.05
N LYS A 219 3.32 6.43 17.08
CA LYS A 219 3.90 6.73 15.77
C LYS A 219 3.10 7.78 15.02
N VAL A 220 3.75 8.57 14.19
CA VAL A 220 3.09 9.33 13.13
C VAL A 220 2.90 8.39 11.94
N VAL A 221 1.69 8.35 11.38
CA VAL A 221 1.38 7.50 10.24
C VAL A 221 0.96 8.36 9.05
N LEU A 222 1.64 8.18 7.92
CA LEU A 222 1.37 8.87 6.66
C LEU A 222 1.00 7.81 5.61
N ARG A 223 -0.27 7.76 5.18
CA ARG A 223 -0.80 6.69 4.37
C ARG A 223 -1.88 7.13 3.39
N GLY A 224 -2.24 6.28 2.44
CA GLY A 224 -3.41 6.50 1.59
C GLY A 224 -4.73 6.50 2.37
N ASP A 225 -5.75 7.16 1.83
CA ASP A 225 -7.06 7.32 2.46
C ASP A 225 -8.00 6.11 2.27
N ARG A 226 -7.57 5.09 1.55
CA ARG A 226 -8.34 3.86 1.34
C ARG A 226 -8.24 2.96 2.57
N LEU A 227 -9.36 2.74 3.25
CA LEU A 227 -9.49 1.88 4.43
C LEU A 227 -10.15 0.52 4.09
N ASP A 228 -10.61 0.38 2.86
CA ASP A 228 -11.24 -0.82 2.35
C ASP A 228 -10.20 -1.82 1.79
N ARG A 229 -10.69 -2.89 1.16
CA ARG A 229 -9.85 -3.93 0.58
C ARG A 229 -9.94 -3.92 -0.94
N MET A 230 -8.81 -4.14 -1.60
CA MET A 230 -8.76 -4.41 -3.05
C MET A 230 -9.33 -5.81 -3.32
N PHE A 231 -8.88 -6.80 -2.57
CA PHE A 231 -9.36 -8.18 -2.53
C PHE A 231 -9.55 -8.59 -1.07
N ASP A 232 -10.27 -9.66 -0.80
CA ASP A 232 -10.55 -10.13 0.57
C ASP A 232 -9.28 -10.33 1.42
N TYR A 233 -8.18 -10.74 0.78
CA TYR A 233 -6.88 -10.95 1.42
C TYR A 233 -5.96 -9.72 1.39
N LEU A 234 -6.27 -8.68 0.58
CA LEU A 234 -5.39 -7.55 0.32
C LEU A 234 -6.08 -6.21 0.67
N PRO A 235 -5.86 -5.67 1.87
CA PRO A 235 -6.30 -4.32 2.20
C PRO A 235 -5.51 -3.28 1.39
N TYR A 236 -6.17 -2.17 1.05
CA TYR A 236 -5.50 -1.05 0.36
C TYR A 236 -4.33 -0.47 1.15
N ASP A 237 -4.30 -0.65 2.45
CA ASP A 237 -3.19 -0.28 3.33
C ASP A 237 -1.83 -0.87 2.91
N ARG A 238 -1.85 -1.98 2.19
CA ARG A 238 -0.65 -2.65 1.67
C ARG A 238 -0.38 -2.36 0.19
N VAL A 239 -1.28 -1.64 -0.47
CA VAL A 239 -1.17 -1.35 -1.92
C VAL A 239 -0.43 -0.05 -2.13
N SER A 240 0.63 -0.08 -2.93
CA SER A 240 1.44 1.09 -3.31
C SER A 240 0.70 2.06 -4.26
N GLY A 241 1.22 3.27 -4.44
CA GLY A 241 0.78 4.21 -5.48
C GLY A 241 -0.50 4.97 -5.17
N GLN A 242 -0.86 5.15 -3.90
CA GLN A 242 -2.09 5.84 -3.51
C GLN A 242 -1.93 7.35 -3.30
N TRP A 243 -0.72 7.84 -3.07
CA TRP A 243 -0.42 9.25 -2.85
C TRP A 243 1.05 9.55 -3.17
N ASN A 244 1.44 10.84 -3.29
CA ASN A 244 2.73 11.22 -3.85
C ASN A 244 3.93 11.07 -2.90
N GLY A 245 3.72 11.00 -1.57
CA GLY A 245 4.79 10.94 -0.56
C GLY A 245 5.28 12.31 -0.10
N LEU A 246 6.56 12.36 0.33
CA LEU A 246 7.23 13.55 0.83
C LEU A 246 8.28 14.04 -0.16
N HIS A 247 8.31 15.33 -0.45
CA HIS A 247 9.33 15.95 -1.29
C HIS A 247 10.01 17.10 -0.56
N PHE A 248 11.33 16.98 -0.35
CA PHE A 248 12.18 18.01 0.24
C PHE A 248 12.95 18.72 -0.87
N TYR A 249 12.65 19.99 -1.05
CA TYR A 249 13.25 20.83 -2.10
C TYR A 249 14.62 21.37 -1.68
N GLU A 250 15.39 21.94 -2.59
CA GLU A 250 16.78 22.35 -2.44
C GLU A 250 17.04 23.29 -1.25
N GLU A 251 16.06 24.10 -0.87
CA GLU A 251 16.15 25.03 0.26
C GLU A 251 15.68 24.47 1.61
N SER A 252 15.20 23.23 1.63
CA SER A 252 14.66 22.59 2.83
C SER A 252 15.77 21.89 3.61
N TYR A 253 15.96 22.27 4.89
CA TYR A 253 16.99 21.72 5.76
C TYR A 253 16.48 21.39 7.15
N ASP A 254 17.29 20.64 7.90
CA ASP A 254 17.06 20.24 9.30
C ASP A 254 15.72 19.50 9.49
N ASN A 255 15.28 18.82 8.44
CA ASN A 255 14.09 18.00 8.49
C ASN A 255 14.33 16.77 9.36
N THR A 256 13.36 16.42 10.17
CA THR A 256 13.47 15.26 11.07
C THR A 256 12.19 14.44 11.03
N LEU A 257 12.34 13.14 10.75
CA LEU A 257 11.25 12.17 10.81
C LEU A 257 11.60 11.12 11.87
N ARG A 258 10.89 11.12 12.99
CA ARG A 258 11.08 10.18 14.10
C ARG A 258 9.83 9.35 14.31
N ASN A 259 10.02 8.05 14.46
CA ASN A 259 8.93 7.09 14.68
C ASN A 259 7.76 7.35 13.72
N THR A 260 8.10 7.45 12.44
CA THR A 260 7.15 7.79 11.37
C THR A 260 7.01 6.58 10.44
N ASP A 261 5.79 6.20 10.18
CA ASP A 261 5.43 5.14 9.23
C ASP A 261 4.87 5.78 7.96
N ILE A 262 5.56 5.59 6.83
CA ILE A 262 5.23 6.16 5.53
C ILE A 262 5.00 5.00 4.57
N HIS A 263 3.78 4.86 4.07
CA HIS A 263 3.48 3.75 3.17
C HIS A 263 2.39 4.04 2.14
N SER A 264 2.27 3.10 1.20
CA SER A 264 1.28 3.15 0.11
C SER A 264 1.46 4.34 -0.83
N THR A 265 2.68 4.88 -0.92
CA THR A 265 3.02 6.06 -1.73
C THR A 265 3.31 5.70 -3.18
N TYR A 266 3.38 6.74 -4.03
CA TYR A 266 4.14 6.65 -5.26
C TYR A 266 5.64 6.63 -4.92
N ASP A 267 6.29 7.76 -4.65
CA ASP A 267 7.59 7.80 -4.00
C ASP A 267 7.41 8.00 -2.48
N GLY A 268 8.16 7.31 -1.65
CA GLY A 268 8.09 7.49 -0.19
C GLY A 268 8.63 8.86 0.21
N ILE A 269 9.92 9.07 -0.05
CA ILE A 269 10.64 10.30 0.25
C ILE A 269 11.56 10.66 -0.92
N VAL A 270 11.48 11.89 -1.39
CA VAL A 270 12.41 12.47 -2.38
C VAL A 270 13.14 13.65 -1.75
N VAL A 271 14.48 13.68 -1.87
CA VAL A 271 15.34 14.76 -1.37
C VAL A 271 16.12 15.30 -2.56
N ASP A 272 15.87 16.56 -2.90
CA ASP A 272 16.56 17.25 -3.99
C ASP A 272 17.99 17.63 -3.61
N SER A 273 18.79 17.96 -4.63
CA SER A 273 20.15 18.44 -4.46
C SER A 273 20.19 19.72 -3.61
N SER A 274 21.05 19.73 -2.61
CA SER A 274 21.18 20.85 -1.67
C SER A 274 22.64 21.07 -1.29
N ALA A 275 22.95 22.20 -0.64
CA ALA A 275 24.29 22.45 -0.13
C ALA A 275 24.66 21.42 0.95
N LEU A 276 25.91 20.95 0.93
CA LEU A 276 26.40 19.87 1.81
C LEU A 276 26.99 20.38 3.15
N ASP A 277 26.75 21.64 3.51
CA ASP A 277 27.26 22.28 4.73
C ASP A 277 26.32 22.08 5.95
N ARG A 278 25.12 21.53 5.71
CA ARG A 278 24.12 21.25 6.75
C ARG A 278 23.25 20.04 6.38
N THR A 279 22.65 19.44 7.39
CA THR A 279 21.78 18.27 7.21
C THR A 279 20.47 18.65 6.52
N THR A 280 20.12 17.91 5.47
CA THR A 280 18.84 18.06 4.79
C THR A 280 17.76 17.22 5.46
N LEU A 281 18.07 15.95 5.75
CA LEU A 281 17.10 15.02 6.35
C LEU A 281 17.76 14.12 7.40
N THR A 282 17.10 13.99 8.55
CA THR A 282 17.36 12.95 9.55
C THR A 282 16.13 12.03 9.66
N LEU A 283 16.33 10.75 9.41
CA LEU A 283 15.31 9.70 9.53
C LEU A 283 15.70 8.77 10.68
N GLU A 284 14.88 8.69 11.73
CA GLU A 284 15.15 7.91 12.94
C GLU A 284 13.95 7.05 13.33
N ASN A 285 14.18 5.79 13.68
CA ASN A 285 13.15 4.85 14.16
C ASN A 285 11.90 4.81 13.25
N SER A 286 12.09 4.89 11.93
CA SER A 286 11.01 5.12 10.99
C SER A 286 10.93 4.01 9.94
N ILE A 287 9.75 3.84 9.36
CA ILE A 287 9.47 2.82 8.36
C ILE A 287 9.00 3.50 7.08
N VAL A 288 9.57 3.11 5.94
CA VAL A 288 9.10 3.50 4.61
C VAL A 288 8.90 2.22 3.81
N HIS A 289 7.69 1.98 3.35
CA HIS A 289 7.39 0.72 2.67
C HIS A 289 6.22 0.81 1.69
N ASN A 290 6.10 -0.21 0.82
CA ASN A 290 5.03 -0.34 -0.16
C ASN A 290 4.90 0.92 -1.04
N CYS A 291 6.02 1.31 -1.69
CA CYS A 291 6.06 2.43 -2.62
C CYS A 291 6.04 1.92 -4.06
N GLN A 292 5.34 2.60 -4.95
CA GLN A 292 5.32 2.30 -6.39
C GLN A 292 6.55 2.86 -7.11
N GLY A 293 7.22 3.85 -6.53
CA GLY A 293 8.50 4.41 -6.94
C GLY A 293 9.61 4.02 -5.94
N TYR A 294 10.41 5.00 -5.52
CA TYR A 294 11.48 4.83 -4.54
C TYR A 294 10.93 4.82 -3.10
N GLY A 295 11.62 4.10 -2.21
CA GLY A 295 11.40 4.26 -0.78
C GLY A 295 11.97 5.61 -0.29
N LEU A 296 13.26 5.80 -0.45
CA LEU A 296 13.95 7.07 -0.26
C LEU A 296 14.90 7.29 -1.45
N LYS A 297 14.72 8.41 -2.15
CA LYS A 297 15.65 8.91 -3.15
C LYS A 297 16.31 10.18 -2.67
N THR A 298 17.66 10.22 -2.67
CA THR A 298 18.42 11.42 -2.31
C THR A 298 19.40 11.78 -3.41
N THR A 299 19.43 13.06 -3.76
CA THR A 299 20.31 13.61 -4.78
C THR A 299 21.22 14.65 -4.13
N ASN A 300 22.53 14.43 -4.12
CA ASN A 300 23.55 15.37 -3.64
C ASN A 300 23.14 16.16 -2.38
N ALA A 301 22.79 15.45 -1.31
CA ALA A 301 22.30 16.02 -0.07
C ALA A 301 22.97 15.39 1.17
N VAL A 302 22.77 15.95 2.35
CA VAL A 302 23.22 15.37 3.61
C VAL A 302 22.08 14.66 4.29
N VAL A 303 22.13 13.32 4.35
CA VAL A 303 21.05 12.49 4.89
C VAL A 303 21.58 11.53 5.95
N ASN A 304 20.91 11.50 7.11
CA ASN A 304 21.22 10.58 8.21
C ASN A 304 20.04 9.62 8.42
N ILE A 305 20.30 8.33 8.38
CA ILE A 305 19.30 7.26 8.53
C ILE A 305 19.75 6.36 9.69
N THR A 306 18.94 6.27 10.74
CA THR A 306 19.29 5.45 11.90
C THR A 306 18.08 4.65 12.38
N ASN A 307 18.30 3.35 12.57
CA ASN A 307 17.30 2.47 13.17
C ASN A 307 16.00 2.41 12.37
N CYS A 308 16.11 2.31 11.04
CA CYS A 308 14.99 2.41 10.11
C CYS A 308 14.73 1.12 9.31
N GLN A 309 13.53 1.02 8.76
CA GLN A 309 13.15 -0.01 7.80
C GLN A 309 12.75 0.65 6.48
N LEU A 310 13.44 0.31 5.37
CA LEU A 310 13.13 0.74 4.01
C LEU A 310 12.89 -0.50 3.16
N THR A 311 11.64 -0.78 2.79
CA THR A 311 11.28 -2.10 2.23
C THR A 311 10.18 -2.05 1.18
N ASN A 312 10.19 -3.05 0.28
CA ASN A 312 9.08 -3.35 -0.63
C ASN A 312 8.68 -2.18 -1.53
N THR A 313 9.60 -1.75 -2.38
CA THR A 313 9.39 -0.66 -3.34
C THR A 313 9.57 -1.18 -4.77
N LEU A 314 8.88 -0.61 -5.76
CA LEU A 314 9.08 -1.01 -7.15
C LEU A 314 10.45 -0.55 -7.67
N HIS A 315 10.86 0.69 -7.36
CA HIS A 315 12.23 1.14 -7.58
C HIS A 315 13.12 0.76 -6.39
N ASP A 316 14.26 1.44 -6.18
CA ASP A 316 15.15 1.08 -5.08
C ASP A 316 14.54 1.45 -3.72
N CYS A 317 14.76 0.62 -2.69
CA CYS A 317 14.34 0.98 -1.34
C CYS A 317 15.07 2.22 -0.85
N LEU A 318 16.38 2.32 -1.17
CA LEU A 318 17.18 3.52 -0.99
C LEU A 318 18.02 3.76 -2.27
N PHE A 319 17.86 4.93 -2.88
CA PHE A 319 18.72 5.40 -3.96
C PHE A 319 19.50 6.65 -3.55
N VAL A 320 20.82 6.57 -3.62
CA VAL A 320 21.76 7.66 -3.30
C VAL A 320 22.50 8.09 -4.57
N ASP A 321 22.25 9.32 -5.05
CA ASP A 321 22.96 9.91 -6.17
C ASP A 321 23.88 11.04 -5.68
N GLY A 322 25.06 10.66 -5.18
CA GLY A 322 26.04 11.57 -4.60
C GLY A 322 25.71 12.09 -3.19
N GLY A 323 26.47 13.08 -2.73
CA GLY A 323 26.29 13.75 -1.44
C GLY A 323 26.94 13.04 -0.25
N ASN A 324 26.41 13.28 0.96
CA ASN A 324 26.87 12.71 2.23
C ASN A 324 25.75 11.91 2.89
N VAL A 325 25.86 10.58 2.95
CA VAL A 325 24.81 9.72 3.51
C VAL A 325 25.38 8.82 4.61
N SER A 326 24.77 8.86 5.78
CA SER A 326 25.08 7.98 6.91
C SER A 326 23.91 7.05 7.18
N ILE A 327 24.17 5.75 7.21
CA ILE A 327 23.17 4.71 7.47
C ILE A 327 23.67 3.87 8.64
N ASN A 328 22.84 3.69 9.68
CA ASN A 328 23.17 2.87 10.83
C ASN A 328 21.97 2.07 11.32
N ALA A 329 22.16 0.81 11.71
CA ALA A 329 21.12 -0.04 12.30
C ALA A 329 19.85 -0.12 11.44
N THR A 330 19.96 -0.19 10.11
CA THR A 330 18.84 -0.07 9.17
C THR A 330 18.65 -1.36 8.39
N THR A 331 17.39 -1.78 8.25
CA THR A 331 17.00 -2.90 7.38
C THR A 331 16.50 -2.35 6.04
N MET A 332 17.25 -2.59 4.98
CA MET A 332 16.86 -2.34 3.60
C MET A 332 16.58 -3.69 2.94
N ALA A 333 15.31 -3.94 2.57
CA ALA A 333 14.92 -5.27 2.10
C ALA A 333 13.93 -5.20 0.92
N GLN A 334 14.35 -5.72 -0.23
CA GLN A 334 13.63 -5.61 -1.50
C GLN A 334 12.87 -6.90 -1.81
N PHE A 335 11.61 -6.95 -1.37
CA PHE A 335 10.70 -8.05 -1.61
C PHE A 335 9.42 -7.65 -2.37
N TYR A 336 9.48 -6.58 -3.17
CA TYR A 336 8.34 -6.13 -3.98
C TYR A 336 7.87 -7.24 -4.93
N PRO A 337 6.59 -7.68 -4.84
CA PRO A 337 6.18 -8.94 -5.46
C PRO A 337 5.67 -8.81 -6.90
N PHE A 338 5.34 -7.58 -7.36
CA PHE A 338 4.56 -7.40 -8.58
C PHE A 338 5.37 -7.20 -9.85
N ASP A 339 6.68 -6.98 -9.75
CA ASP A 339 7.55 -6.81 -10.91
C ASP A 339 8.90 -7.48 -10.68
N SER A 340 9.33 -8.27 -11.66
CA SER A 340 10.65 -8.89 -11.66
C SER A 340 11.78 -7.91 -11.99
N GLN A 341 11.46 -6.75 -12.57
CA GLN A 341 12.41 -5.67 -12.87
C GLN A 341 12.45 -4.59 -11.77
N ARG A 342 12.01 -4.95 -10.55
CA ARG A 342 12.13 -4.06 -9.38
C ARG A 342 13.57 -3.59 -9.17
N GLY A 343 13.72 -2.47 -8.46
CA GLY A 343 15.03 -1.95 -8.05
C GLY A 343 15.73 -2.81 -6.98
N ALA A 344 16.83 -2.30 -6.46
CA ALA A 344 17.63 -2.91 -5.40
C ALA A 344 17.19 -2.45 -4.00
N ALA A 345 17.64 -3.14 -2.94
CA ALA A 345 17.48 -2.68 -1.57
C ALA A 345 18.28 -1.39 -1.32
N LEU A 346 19.52 -1.34 -1.81
CA LEU A 346 20.37 -0.15 -1.80
C LEU A 346 21.05 0.02 -3.16
N ARG A 347 20.82 1.15 -3.78
CA ARG A 347 21.60 1.61 -4.94
C ARG A 347 22.29 2.92 -4.62
N PHE A 348 23.56 3.08 -5.01
CA PHE A 348 24.26 4.36 -4.91
C PHE A 348 25.10 4.63 -6.16
N SER A 349 25.39 5.90 -6.41
CA SER A 349 26.06 6.35 -7.63
C SER A 349 26.90 7.59 -7.39
N SER A 350 28.04 7.68 -8.05
CA SER A 350 28.84 8.91 -8.18
C SER A 350 28.86 9.44 -9.62
N VAL A 351 28.00 8.91 -10.49
CA VAL A 351 28.02 9.26 -11.93
C VAL A 351 27.58 10.69 -12.19
N ASN A 352 26.45 11.10 -11.62
CA ASN A 352 25.91 12.46 -11.85
C ASN A 352 26.42 13.46 -10.82
N ASN A 353 26.55 13.03 -9.56
CA ASN A 353 26.95 13.88 -8.44
C ASN A 353 28.08 13.21 -7.64
N PRO A 354 29.08 13.97 -7.15
CA PRO A 354 30.14 13.40 -6.33
C PRO A 354 29.60 12.73 -5.08
N LEU A 355 29.93 11.47 -4.84
CA LEU A 355 29.65 10.77 -3.60
C LEU A 355 30.76 11.11 -2.58
N GLN A 356 30.55 12.16 -1.80
CA GLN A 356 31.53 12.65 -0.84
C GLN A 356 31.72 11.67 0.33
N SER A 357 30.62 11.01 0.76
CA SER A 357 30.66 9.97 1.78
C SER A 357 29.38 9.17 1.78
N LEU A 358 29.49 7.83 1.72
CA LEU A 358 28.41 6.92 2.09
C LEU A 358 28.94 5.96 3.15
N VAL A 359 28.43 6.04 4.37
CA VAL A 359 28.84 5.13 5.44
C VAL A 359 27.63 4.32 5.91
N CYS A 360 27.68 3.01 5.67
CA CYS A 360 26.64 2.06 6.10
C CYS A 360 27.20 1.15 7.20
N ARG A 361 26.57 1.17 8.39
CA ARG A 361 26.98 0.37 9.55
C ARG A 361 25.82 -0.44 10.10
N ASN A 362 26.15 -1.58 10.69
CA ASN A 362 25.20 -2.37 11.49
C ASN A 362 23.88 -2.64 10.76
N SER A 363 23.89 -2.78 9.46
CA SER A 363 22.69 -2.75 8.63
C SER A 363 22.51 -4.03 7.81
N ILE A 364 21.29 -4.28 7.39
CA ILE A 364 20.94 -5.37 6.48
C ILE A 364 20.57 -4.80 5.12
N VAL A 365 21.19 -5.32 4.06
CA VAL A 365 20.85 -5.06 2.66
C VAL A 365 20.55 -6.39 2.00
N THR A 366 19.29 -6.71 1.75
CA THR A 366 18.87 -8.02 1.25
C THR A 366 17.60 -7.93 0.39
N GLY A 367 17.25 -9.03 -0.26
CA GLY A 367 16.07 -9.14 -1.11
C GLY A 367 16.03 -10.42 -1.92
N TYR A 368 15.44 -10.34 -3.12
CA TYR A 368 15.32 -11.50 -4.01
C TYR A 368 16.53 -11.72 -4.92
N ALA A 369 17.40 -10.72 -5.10
CA ALA A 369 18.47 -10.75 -6.10
C ALA A 369 19.80 -10.24 -5.53
N ASP A 370 20.66 -9.68 -6.38
CA ASP A 370 21.75 -8.80 -5.96
C ASP A 370 21.13 -7.46 -5.58
N ASP A 371 21.11 -7.18 -4.30
CA ASP A 371 20.33 -6.06 -3.74
C ASP A 371 21.21 -4.90 -3.26
N LEU A 372 22.54 -4.96 -3.53
CA LEU A 372 23.48 -3.86 -3.34
C LEU A 372 24.12 -3.52 -4.69
N LEU A 373 23.68 -2.43 -5.30
CA LEU A 373 24.19 -2.00 -6.60
C LEU A 373 24.85 -0.63 -6.53
N PHE A 374 25.97 -0.45 -7.21
CA PHE A 374 26.64 0.84 -7.29
C PHE A 374 27.14 1.12 -8.71
N SER A 375 27.22 2.40 -9.04
CA SER A 375 27.75 2.90 -10.31
C SER A 375 28.78 3.98 -10.03
N GLU A 376 29.94 3.86 -10.65
CA GLU A 376 31.02 4.81 -10.53
C GLU A 376 31.09 5.72 -11.76
N SER A 377 31.49 6.95 -11.56
CA SER A 377 31.86 7.86 -12.63
C SER A 377 33.07 7.30 -13.41
N GLU A 378 33.23 7.73 -14.64
CA GLU A 378 34.38 7.34 -15.46
C GLU A 378 35.72 7.70 -14.74
N LYS A 379 36.75 6.89 -14.96
CA LYS A 379 38.05 7.01 -14.25
C LYS A 379 38.71 8.39 -14.31
N ASP A 380 38.36 9.20 -15.32
CA ASP A 380 38.89 10.54 -15.53
C ASP A 380 37.98 11.65 -14.98
N SER A 381 36.92 11.31 -14.25
CA SER A 381 36.03 12.30 -13.63
C SER A 381 36.60 12.74 -12.27
N ASP A 382 36.48 14.04 -11.96
CA ASP A 382 36.82 14.61 -10.65
C ASP A 382 35.80 14.28 -9.56
N HIS A 383 34.87 13.37 -9.83
CA HIS A 383 33.83 13.00 -8.86
C HIS A 383 34.39 12.09 -7.78
N ALA A 384 34.29 12.53 -6.52
CA ALA A 384 34.56 11.67 -5.37
C ALA A 384 33.62 10.46 -5.35
N ASN A 385 34.15 9.30 -4.96
CA ASN A 385 33.39 8.05 -4.80
C ASN A 385 33.81 7.36 -3.49
N GLU A 386 33.44 7.98 -2.38
CA GLU A 386 33.82 7.52 -1.03
C GLU A 386 32.66 6.76 -0.38
N PHE A 387 32.85 5.46 -0.16
CA PHE A 387 31.86 4.63 0.54
C PHE A 387 32.51 3.58 1.42
N GLN A 388 31.79 3.18 2.48
CA GLN A 388 32.24 2.19 3.46
C GLN A 388 31.07 1.41 4.04
N PHE A 389 31.24 0.10 4.23
CA PHE A 389 30.31 -0.81 4.90
C PHE A 389 31.00 -1.46 6.09
N TYR A 390 30.36 -1.41 7.27
CA TYR A 390 30.89 -1.98 8.50
C TYR A 390 29.84 -2.82 9.21
N SER A 391 30.19 -4.04 9.61
CA SER A 391 29.30 -4.90 10.40
C SER A 391 27.89 -5.04 9.81
N CYS A 392 27.83 -5.29 8.50
CA CYS A 392 26.61 -5.37 7.73
C CYS A 392 26.35 -6.80 7.22
N LEU A 393 25.09 -7.16 7.04
CA LEU A 393 24.67 -8.30 6.25
C LEU A 393 24.30 -7.83 4.84
N LEU A 394 24.99 -8.30 3.81
CA LEU A 394 24.83 -7.85 2.42
C LEU A 394 24.48 -9.02 1.49
N ARG A 395 23.39 -8.89 0.74
CA ARG A 395 23.05 -9.81 -0.34
C ARG A 395 23.58 -9.25 -1.67
N THR A 396 24.83 -9.55 -1.93
CA THR A 396 25.56 -9.18 -3.16
C THR A 396 26.70 -10.19 -3.36
N PRO A 397 27.20 -10.39 -4.59
CA PRO A 397 28.46 -11.10 -4.77
C PRO A 397 29.55 -10.47 -3.91
N LYS A 398 30.42 -11.31 -3.32
CA LYS A 398 31.54 -10.79 -2.52
C LYS A 398 32.33 -9.80 -3.37
N VAL A 399 32.43 -8.58 -2.89
CA VAL A 399 33.18 -7.53 -3.55
C VAL A 399 34.66 -7.70 -3.19
N GLU A 400 35.47 -8.06 -4.17
CA GLU A 400 36.91 -8.08 -4.02
C GLU A 400 37.44 -6.69 -4.39
N THR A 401 38.00 -6.00 -3.43
CA THR A 401 38.60 -4.68 -3.60
C THR A 401 40.01 -4.68 -3.01
N GLU A 402 40.91 -3.92 -3.59
CA GLU A 402 42.25 -3.68 -3.04
C GLU A 402 42.20 -2.90 -1.74
N ASP A 403 41.12 -2.13 -1.56
CA ASP A 403 40.84 -1.39 -0.33
C ASP A 403 39.93 -2.17 0.61
N SER A 404 40.54 -2.95 1.51
CA SER A 404 39.82 -3.70 2.55
C SER A 404 39.09 -2.82 3.57
N ILE A 405 39.27 -1.50 3.55
CA ILE A 405 38.58 -0.57 4.43
C ILE A 405 37.13 -0.39 4.01
N ARG A 406 36.83 -0.52 2.70
CA ARG A 406 35.48 -0.33 2.17
C ARG A 406 34.47 -1.37 2.63
N PHE A 407 34.91 -2.59 2.95
CA PHE A 407 34.04 -3.68 3.41
C PHE A 407 34.67 -4.37 4.61
N LYS A 408 34.36 -3.88 5.81
CA LYS A 408 34.91 -4.38 7.06
C LYS A 408 33.86 -5.11 7.89
N ASP A 409 34.19 -6.31 8.37
CA ASP A 409 33.32 -7.13 9.22
C ASP A 409 31.94 -7.40 8.59
N VAL A 410 31.91 -7.60 7.27
CA VAL A 410 30.70 -7.81 6.48
C VAL A 410 30.42 -9.31 6.31
N VAL A 411 29.16 -9.70 6.52
CA VAL A 411 28.64 -11.03 6.20
C VAL A 411 27.93 -10.99 4.85
N TYR A 412 28.29 -11.89 3.92
CA TYR A 412 27.68 -11.97 2.61
C TYR A 412 26.64 -13.08 2.53
N GLU A 413 25.46 -12.79 2.02
CA GLU A 413 24.50 -13.80 1.60
C GLU A 413 24.82 -14.32 0.20
N ASP A 414 24.65 -15.63 -0.03
CA ASP A 414 24.83 -16.20 -1.36
C ASP A 414 23.68 -15.77 -2.30
N VAL A 415 23.96 -14.91 -3.25
CA VAL A 415 22.99 -14.43 -4.25
C VAL A 415 22.43 -15.55 -5.14
N ARG A 416 23.11 -16.71 -5.22
CA ARG A 416 22.63 -17.89 -5.95
C ARG A 416 21.60 -18.71 -5.19
N ASP A 417 21.49 -18.50 -3.86
CA ASP A 417 20.43 -19.09 -3.05
C ASP A 417 19.11 -18.35 -3.32
N THR A 418 18.32 -18.88 -4.24
CA THR A 418 17.01 -18.33 -4.65
C THR A 418 15.84 -19.02 -3.94
N THR A 419 16.12 -19.92 -2.98
CA THR A 419 15.07 -20.73 -2.34
C THR A 419 14.75 -20.31 -0.92
N SER A 420 15.66 -19.60 -0.25
CA SER A 420 15.52 -19.30 1.18
C SER A 420 15.81 -17.84 1.56
N TYR A 421 16.09 -16.96 0.59
CA TYR A 421 16.53 -15.58 0.88
C TYR A 421 15.89 -14.94 2.13
N GLY A 422 14.81 -14.19 2.03
CA GLY A 422 14.18 -13.52 3.14
C GLY A 422 13.68 -14.45 4.25
N LEU A 423 13.21 -15.66 3.89
CA LEU A 423 12.77 -16.67 4.86
C LEU A 423 13.90 -17.16 5.79
N LYS A 424 15.15 -16.89 5.43
CA LYS A 424 16.33 -17.26 6.22
C LYS A 424 16.55 -16.32 7.40
N ASN A 425 16.28 -15.04 7.21
CA ASN A 425 16.55 -14.01 8.19
C ASN A 425 15.30 -13.51 8.93
N PHE A 426 14.15 -13.44 8.24
CA PHE A 426 12.98 -12.73 8.72
C PHE A 426 11.83 -13.67 9.10
N VAL A 427 11.04 -13.26 10.07
CA VAL A 427 9.90 -14.03 10.59
C VAL A 427 8.90 -14.35 9.49
N LEU A 428 8.55 -13.37 8.65
CA LEU A 428 7.57 -13.56 7.57
C LEU A 428 7.91 -12.75 6.32
N ILE A 429 7.95 -13.43 5.18
CA ILE A 429 7.96 -12.82 3.84
C ILE A 429 6.87 -13.51 3.01
N ASP A 430 5.69 -12.92 2.93
CA ASP A 430 4.57 -13.40 2.13
C ASP A 430 4.20 -12.38 1.04
N GLY A 431 4.83 -12.51 -0.12
CA GLY A 431 4.58 -11.66 -1.28
C GLY A 431 3.16 -11.80 -1.85
N ASN A 432 2.52 -12.96 -1.70
CA ASN A 432 1.16 -13.19 -2.24
C ASN A 432 0.11 -12.36 -1.50
N HIS A 433 0.26 -12.20 -0.20
CA HIS A 433 -0.64 -11.42 0.64
C HIS A 433 -0.05 -10.06 1.03
N GLN A 434 1.16 -9.73 0.56
CA GLN A 434 1.93 -8.55 0.94
C GLN A 434 2.03 -8.39 2.46
N GLN A 435 2.31 -9.49 3.15
CA GLN A 435 2.52 -9.53 4.58
C GLN A 435 3.99 -9.77 4.87
N TYR A 436 4.58 -8.87 5.64
CA TYR A 436 5.99 -8.90 5.93
C TYR A 436 6.21 -8.61 7.41
N ASP A 437 7.08 -9.42 8.02
CA ASP A 437 7.59 -9.19 9.35
C ASP A 437 9.12 -9.32 9.30
N PHE A 438 9.79 -8.18 9.38
CA PHE A 438 11.24 -8.06 9.27
C PHE A 438 11.97 -8.24 10.60
N HIS A 439 11.29 -8.65 11.68
CA HIS A 439 11.98 -9.13 12.87
C HIS A 439 12.84 -10.34 12.53
N LEU A 440 13.98 -10.44 13.19
CA LEU A 440 14.89 -11.56 12.98
C LEU A 440 14.32 -12.83 13.61
N LYS A 441 14.49 -13.94 12.92
CA LYS A 441 14.18 -15.25 13.47
C LYS A 441 15.43 -15.95 13.99
N GLU A 442 15.25 -16.98 14.77
CA GLU A 442 16.35 -17.81 15.28
C GLU A 442 17.32 -18.22 14.15
N LYS A 443 18.60 -18.05 14.37
CA LYS A 443 19.69 -18.35 13.41
C LYS A 443 19.77 -17.44 12.18
N ALA A 444 19.12 -16.27 12.21
CA ALA A 444 19.35 -15.27 11.17
C ALA A 444 20.83 -14.86 11.14
N ALA A 445 21.38 -14.68 9.94
CA ALA A 445 22.80 -14.34 9.77
C ALA A 445 23.17 -12.93 10.29
N ALA A 446 22.17 -12.11 10.59
CA ALA A 446 22.31 -10.76 11.13
C ALA A 446 22.50 -10.75 12.67
N ILE A 447 22.28 -11.88 13.35
CA ILE A 447 22.35 -11.96 14.82
C ILE A 447 23.81 -11.83 15.30
N GLY A 448 24.06 -10.90 16.21
CA GLY A 448 25.33 -10.70 16.90
C GLY A 448 26.49 -10.18 16.04
N ILE A 449 26.22 -9.63 14.85
CA ILE A 449 27.28 -9.15 13.95
C ILE A 449 27.51 -7.64 14.04
N ALA A 450 26.67 -6.89 14.71
CA ALA A 450 26.76 -5.43 14.78
C ALA A 450 27.85 -4.95 15.73
N ASP A 451 28.45 -3.80 15.41
CA ASP A 451 29.40 -3.12 16.29
C ASP A 451 28.67 -2.37 17.41
N LYS A 452 28.76 -2.89 18.61
CA LYS A 452 28.13 -2.33 19.82
C LYS A 452 28.48 -0.85 20.05
N THR A 453 29.69 -0.42 19.67
CA THR A 453 30.15 0.95 19.97
C THR A 453 29.43 2.03 19.17
N SER A 454 28.89 1.68 18.02
CA SER A 454 28.16 2.57 17.11
C SER A 454 26.67 2.25 17.04
N MET A 455 26.20 1.21 17.77
CA MET A 455 24.80 0.77 17.71
C MET A 455 23.91 1.61 18.63
N PRO A 456 22.69 2.02 18.20
CA PRO A 456 21.68 2.60 19.10
C PRO A 456 21.34 1.64 20.25
N SER A 457 21.04 2.15 21.43
CA SER A 457 20.72 1.36 22.61
C SER A 457 19.42 0.57 22.49
N THR A 458 18.48 1.05 21.67
CA THR A 458 17.19 0.38 21.40
C THR A 458 17.03 0.13 19.91
N ASP A 459 16.23 -0.86 19.58
CA ASP A 459 15.81 -1.14 18.21
C ASP A 459 14.66 -0.22 17.76
N LEU A 460 14.17 -0.39 16.54
CA LEU A 460 13.08 0.39 15.94
C LEU A 460 11.77 0.33 16.74
N THR A 461 11.54 -0.76 17.49
CA THR A 461 10.35 -0.95 18.32
C THR A 461 10.52 -0.46 19.76
N GLY A 462 11.74 -0.03 20.12
CA GLY A 462 12.09 0.36 21.48
C GLY A 462 12.61 -0.78 22.35
N GLN A 463 12.79 -1.99 21.79
CA GLN A 463 13.42 -3.12 22.46
C GLN A 463 14.88 -2.81 22.76
N GLN A 464 15.34 -3.04 23.99
CA GLN A 464 16.75 -2.87 24.35
C GLN A 464 17.61 -3.88 23.59
N ARG A 465 18.69 -3.41 23.00
CA ARG A 465 19.71 -4.26 22.38
C ARG A 465 20.63 -4.86 23.44
N ASP A 466 21.04 -6.07 23.21
CA ASP A 466 21.93 -6.78 24.15
C ASP A 466 23.42 -6.43 23.97
N ASP A 467 24.30 -7.21 24.62
CA ASP A 467 25.76 -6.97 24.58
C ASP A 467 26.41 -7.36 23.24
N THR A 468 25.70 -8.14 22.41
CA THR A 468 26.08 -8.60 21.08
C THR A 468 25.01 -8.23 20.07
N PRO A 469 24.82 -6.93 19.79
CA PRO A 469 23.65 -6.45 19.09
C PRO A 469 23.58 -6.99 17.66
N ASP A 470 22.36 -7.07 17.16
CA ASP A 470 22.06 -7.56 15.83
C ASP A 470 22.13 -6.46 14.78
N ALA A 471 22.55 -6.81 13.57
CA ALA A 471 22.47 -5.88 12.46
C ALA A 471 21.02 -5.68 11.99
N GLY A 472 20.71 -4.45 11.55
CA GLY A 472 19.39 -4.05 11.08
C GLY A 472 18.53 -3.33 12.11
N ALA A 473 17.29 -3.09 11.74
CA ALA A 473 16.35 -2.27 12.50
C ALA A 473 15.80 -2.98 13.76
N TYR A 474 15.89 -4.28 13.84
CA TYR A 474 15.27 -5.10 14.90
C TYR A 474 16.28 -5.96 15.63
N GLU A 475 16.14 -6.05 16.94
CA GLU A 475 16.87 -6.97 17.80
C GLU A 475 16.13 -8.29 17.89
N PHE A 476 16.84 -9.43 17.82
CA PHE A 476 16.26 -10.74 18.00
C PHE A 476 15.93 -10.97 19.47
N VAL A 477 14.71 -11.35 19.74
CA VAL A 477 14.28 -11.75 21.08
C VAL A 477 13.90 -13.23 21.05
N ALA A 478 14.63 -14.07 21.75
CA ALA A 478 14.27 -15.46 21.88
C ALA A 478 12.89 -15.57 22.56
N THR A 479 11.93 -16.17 21.89
CA THR A 479 10.65 -16.54 22.53
C THR A 479 10.93 -17.68 23.50
N GLU A 480 10.76 -17.44 24.80
CA GLU A 480 10.71 -18.52 25.77
C GLU A 480 9.55 -19.45 25.38
N ASN A 481 9.88 -20.66 24.94
CA ASN A 481 8.89 -21.70 24.77
C ASN A 481 8.29 -21.94 26.18
N LYS A 482 7.10 -21.42 26.42
CA LYS A 482 6.26 -21.97 27.50
C LYS A 482 5.93 -23.39 27.04
N GLU A 483 6.73 -24.36 27.53
CA GLU A 483 6.32 -25.76 27.53
C GLU A 483 4.94 -25.77 28.19
N GLU A 484 3.91 -26.11 27.42
CA GLU A 484 2.62 -26.49 27.99
C GLU A 484 2.86 -27.69 28.87
N GLU A 485 2.94 -27.48 30.18
CA GLU A 485 2.74 -28.56 31.14
C GLU A 485 1.36 -29.19 30.89
N LYS A 486 1.41 -30.36 30.29
CA LYS A 486 0.26 -31.25 30.14
C LYS A 486 -0.07 -31.91 31.46
#